data_a08e435a5b4954bd6f6e8cc9d4fec357
#
_entry.id   a08e435a5b4954bd6f6e8cc9d4fec357
#
_cell.length_a   1.000
_cell.length_b   1.000
_cell.length_c   1.000
_cell.angle_alpha   90.00
_cell.angle_beta   90.00
_cell.angle_gamma   90.00
#
_symmetry.space_group_name_H-M   'P 1'
#
loop_
_entity.id
_entity.type
_entity.pdbx_description
1 polymer ?
#
loop_
_entity_poly.entity_id
_entity_poly.type
_entity_poly.pdbx_seq_one_letter_code
_entity_poly.pdbx_strand_id
1 'polypeptide(L)'
;MDPLVRIKRAILAGRYAFSEKARLEMEADGLIELDVAESIVNAVAIYKRLRSRSSRPTVRREYLYVIYGSTLAGLMVYSKGKFVRENGEEVYYFLVSSKKAR
;
A
#
# COMPACT_ATOMS: atom_id res chain seq x y z
N MET A 1 -13.47 -2.82 -11.17
CA MET A 1 -13.60 -2.47 -9.75
C MET A 1 -12.55 -1.44 -9.39
N ASP A 2 -12.92 -0.47 -8.61
CA ASP A 2 -12.05 0.60 -8.15
C ASP A 2 -10.80 0.03 -7.45
N PRO A 3 -9.59 0.46 -7.82
CA PRO A 3 -8.36 0.00 -7.16
C PRO A 3 -8.38 0.19 -5.64
N LEU A 4 -8.91 1.30 -5.14
CA LEU A 4 -8.96 1.52 -3.69
C LEU A 4 -9.81 0.47 -2.98
N VAL A 5 -10.94 0.09 -3.56
CA VAL A 5 -11.80 -0.95 -3.01
C VAL A 5 -11.05 -2.30 -2.97
N ARG A 6 -10.33 -2.63 -4.04
CA ARG A 6 -9.54 -3.88 -4.09
C ARG A 6 -8.43 -3.86 -3.05
N ILE A 7 -7.75 -2.71 -2.90
CA ILE A 7 -6.69 -2.56 -1.89
C ILE A 7 -7.28 -2.76 -0.50
N LYS A 8 -8.38 -2.08 -0.17
CA LYS A 8 -9.02 -2.21 1.15
C LYS A 8 -9.45 -3.64 1.42
N ARG A 9 -9.98 -4.33 0.42
CA ARG A 9 -10.36 -5.75 0.57
C ARG A 9 -9.16 -6.62 0.89
N ALA A 10 -8.03 -6.39 0.21
CA ALA A 10 -6.81 -7.14 0.50
C ALA A 10 -6.34 -6.89 1.93
N ILE A 11 -6.35 -5.63 2.37
CA ILE A 11 -5.96 -5.28 3.74
C ILE A 11 -6.88 -5.97 4.76
N LEU A 12 -8.19 -5.87 4.57
CA LEU A 12 -9.16 -6.46 5.51
C LEU A 12 -9.08 -7.98 5.54
N ALA A 13 -8.68 -8.60 4.45
CA ALA A 13 -8.53 -10.05 4.37
C ALA A 13 -7.15 -10.52 4.87
N GLY A 14 -6.28 -9.60 5.29
CA GLY A 14 -4.94 -9.96 5.75
C GLY A 14 -3.99 -10.32 4.61
N ARG A 15 -4.36 -10.05 3.37
CA ARG A 15 -3.51 -10.35 2.21
C ARG A 15 -2.65 -9.14 1.87
N TYR A 16 -1.68 -8.87 2.71
CA TYR A 16 -0.71 -7.80 2.48
C TYR A 16 0.61 -8.13 3.16
N ALA A 17 1.68 -7.52 2.66
CA ALA A 17 3.02 -7.70 3.19
C ALA A 17 3.78 -6.38 3.06
N PHE A 18 4.88 -6.27 3.79
CA PHE A 18 5.73 -5.07 3.81
C PHE A 18 7.11 -5.42 3.27
N SER A 19 7.68 -4.52 2.46
CA SER A 19 9.08 -4.61 2.09
C SER A 19 9.95 -4.32 3.32
N GLU A 20 11.22 -4.70 3.24
CA GLU A 20 12.18 -4.36 4.31
C GLU A 20 12.28 -2.85 4.48
N LYS A 21 12.31 -2.11 3.38
CA LYS A 21 12.34 -0.64 3.42
C LYS A 21 11.14 -0.08 4.18
N ALA A 22 9.93 -0.59 3.88
CA ALA A 22 8.72 -0.14 4.56
C ALA A 22 8.77 -0.43 6.05
N ARG A 23 9.28 -1.61 6.45
CA ARG A 23 9.42 -1.96 7.86
C ARG A 23 10.37 -1.03 8.59
N LEU A 24 11.51 -0.71 7.97
CA LEU A 24 12.48 0.20 8.55
C LEU A 24 11.93 1.61 8.69
N GLU A 25 11.20 2.09 7.69
CA GLU A 25 10.53 3.39 7.76
C GLU A 25 9.49 3.44 8.88
N MET A 26 8.69 2.38 9.01
CA MET A 26 7.69 2.29 10.07
C MET A 26 8.34 2.32 11.46
N GLU A 27 9.38 1.52 11.65
CA GLU A 27 10.10 1.47 12.92
C GLU A 27 10.68 2.84 13.29
N ALA A 28 11.29 3.51 12.33
CA ALA A 28 11.86 4.85 12.55
C ALA A 28 10.80 5.87 12.98
N ASP A 29 9.57 5.70 12.51
CA ASP A 29 8.46 6.61 12.82
C ASP A 29 7.58 6.13 13.97
N GLY A 30 7.91 5.00 14.58
CA GLY A 30 7.12 4.45 15.67
C GLY A 30 5.78 3.87 15.25
N LEU A 31 5.66 3.47 14.00
CA LEU A 31 4.43 2.86 13.47
C LEU A 31 4.50 1.34 13.57
N ILE A 32 3.33 0.73 13.76
CA ILE A 32 3.16 -0.72 13.66
C ILE A 32 2.34 -1.04 12.40
N GLU A 33 2.32 -2.31 12.01
CA GLU A 33 1.58 -2.74 10.81
C GLU A 33 0.10 -2.35 10.86
N LEU A 34 -0.51 -2.46 12.04
CA LEU A 34 -1.92 -2.09 12.20
C LEU A 34 -2.17 -0.61 11.89
N ASP A 35 -1.25 0.27 12.24
CA ASP A 35 -1.39 1.70 11.92
C ASP A 35 -1.51 1.92 10.42
N VAL A 36 -0.67 1.24 9.66
CA VAL A 36 -0.69 1.35 8.20
C VAL A 36 -1.98 0.76 7.64
N ALA A 37 -2.39 -0.41 8.14
CA ALA A 37 -3.64 -1.04 7.70
C ALA A 37 -4.85 -0.13 7.97
N GLU A 38 -4.94 0.45 9.16
CA GLU A 38 -6.01 1.39 9.51
C GLU A 38 -6.03 2.59 8.58
N SER A 39 -4.87 3.15 8.29
CA SER A 39 -4.77 4.34 7.43
C SER A 39 -5.30 4.06 6.02
N ILE A 40 -5.06 2.88 5.50
CA ILE A 40 -5.54 2.49 4.17
C ILE A 40 -7.05 2.27 4.20
N VAL A 41 -7.55 1.56 5.20
CA VAL A 41 -8.99 1.30 5.34
C VAL A 41 -9.76 2.61 5.51
N ASN A 42 -9.19 3.57 6.22
CA ASN A 42 -9.82 4.88 6.44
C ASN A 42 -9.63 5.86 5.28
N ALA A 43 -8.76 5.56 4.32
CA ALA A 43 -8.49 6.49 3.23
C ALA A 43 -9.73 6.70 2.36
N VAL A 44 -9.93 7.94 1.92
CA VAL A 44 -11.08 8.30 1.09
C VAL A 44 -10.76 8.22 -0.41
N ALA A 45 -9.47 8.23 -0.77
CA ALA A 45 -9.06 8.21 -2.16
C ALA A 45 -7.61 7.77 -2.29
N ILE A 46 -7.25 7.30 -3.48
CA ILE A 46 -5.85 7.13 -3.86
C ILE A 46 -5.32 8.52 -4.19
N TYR A 47 -4.21 8.91 -3.56
CA TYR A 47 -3.62 10.21 -3.79
C TYR A 47 -3.08 10.33 -5.21
N LYS A 48 -2.29 9.35 -5.62
CA LYS A 48 -1.81 9.26 -7.00
C LYS A 48 -1.39 7.83 -7.35
N ARG A 49 -1.38 7.56 -8.63
CA ARG A 49 -0.95 6.29 -9.19
C ARG A 49 0.33 6.53 -9.99
N LEU A 50 1.36 5.77 -9.66
CA LEU A 50 2.65 5.86 -10.32
C LEU A 50 2.87 4.61 -11.17
N ARG A 51 3.50 4.81 -12.33
CA ARG A 51 3.87 3.69 -13.17
C ARG A 51 5.20 3.12 -12.69
N SER A 52 5.27 1.82 -12.52
CA SER A 52 6.53 1.18 -12.13
C SER A 52 7.55 1.28 -13.26
N ARG A 53 8.75 1.73 -12.93
CA ARG A 53 9.84 1.86 -13.91
C ARG A 53 10.54 0.54 -14.21
N SER A 54 10.35 -0.47 -13.36
CA SER A 54 11.03 -1.75 -13.48
C SER A 54 10.31 -2.74 -14.38
N SER A 55 9.15 -2.39 -14.92
CA SER A 55 8.39 -3.30 -15.75
C SER A 55 9.07 -3.49 -17.12
N ARG A 56 9.19 -4.75 -17.54
CA ARG A 56 9.70 -5.11 -18.86
C ARG A 56 8.66 -4.74 -19.92
N PRO A 57 9.07 -4.41 -21.16
CA PRO A 57 8.12 -4.05 -22.21
C PRO A 57 7.05 -5.12 -22.50
N THR A 58 7.39 -6.39 -22.27
CA THR A 58 6.51 -7.52 -22.53
C THR A 58 5.63 -7.88 -21.35
N VAL A 59 5.83 -7.24 -20.19
CA VAL A 59 5.09 -7.53 -18.97
C VAL A 59 3.97 -6.50 -18.80
N ARG A 60 2.84 -6.98 -18.27
CA ARG A 60 1.72 -6.13 -17.94
C ARG A 60 2.18 -4.97 -17.07
N ARG A 61 1.67 -3.76 -17.35
CA ARG A 61 2.04 -2.56 -16.61
C ARG A 61 1.71 -2.71 -15.14
N GLU A 62 2.70 -2.44 -14.29
CA GLU A 62 2.51 -2.39 -12.85
C GLU A 62 2.31 -0.94 -12.43
N TYR A 63 1.40 -0.74 -11.48
CA TYR A 63 1.18 0.56 -10.89
C TYR A 63 1.51 0.51 -9.41
N LEU A 64 2.05 1.62 -8.92
CA LEU A 64 2.24 1.87 -7.51
C LEU A 64 1.17 2.87 -7.07
N TYR A 65 0.51 2.59 -5.97
CA TYR A 65 -0.56 3.43 -5.46
C TYR A 65 -0.07 4.15 -4.22
N VAL A 66 -0.15 5.49 -4.25
CA VAL A 66 0.20 6.32 -3.10
C VAL A 66 -1.09 6.68 -2.39
N ILE A 67 -1.14 6.38 -1.09
CA ILE A 67 -2.33 6.60 -0.28
C ILE A 67 -1.94 7.37 0.98
N TYR A 68 -2.68 8.42 1.29
CA TYR A 68 -2.63 9.12 2.56
C TYR A 68 -3.90 8.75 3.33
N GLY A 69 -3.74 8.32 4.55
CA GLY A 69 -4.89 7.98 5.38
C GLY A 69 -4.58 8.20 6.84
N SER A 70 -5.63 8.31 7.62
CA SER A 70 -5.52 8.55 9.06
C SER A 70 -5.72 7.25 9.82
N THR A 71 -4.92 7.04 10.87
CA THR A 71 -5.18 5.98 11.83
C THR A 71 -6.38 6.37 12.69
N LEU A 72 -6.89 5.42 13.46
CA LEU A 72 -7.96 5.71 14.42
C LEU A 72 -7.54 6.74 15.46
N ALA A 73 -6.25 6.80 15.78
CA ALA A 73 -5.70 7.78 16.71
C ALA A 73 -5.46 9.16 16.06
N GLY A 74 -5.78 9.30 14.78
CA GLY A 74 -5.63 10.59 14.09
C GLY A 74 -4.27 10.85 13.47
N LEU A 75 -3.39 9.85 13.44
CA LEU A 75 -2.07 10.02 12.84
C LEU A 75 -2.16 9.82 11.32
N MET A 76 -1.64 10.78 10.56
CA MET A 76 -1.63 10.68 9.09
C MET A 76 -0.45 9.82 8.63
N VAL A 77 -0.76 8.82 7.81
CA VAL A 77 0.22 7.86 7.29
C VAL A 77 0.27 7.93 5.77
N TYR A 78 1.49 7.92 5.25
CA TYR A 78 1.78 7.78 3.83
C TYR A 78 2.09 6.31 3.55
N SER A 79 1.50 5.76 2.51
CA SER A 79 1.85 4.42 2.05
C SER A 79 1.95 4.40 0.54
N LYS A 80 2.82 3.52 0.05
CA LYS A 80 2.96 3.25 -1.39
C LYS A 80 3.04 1.74 -1.56
N GLY A 81 2.18 1.21 -2.42
CA GLY A 81 2.10 -0.23 -2.59
C GLY A 81 1.64 -0.64 -3.97
N LYS A 82 1.70 -1.93 -4.22
CA LYS A 82 1.30 -2.53 -5.48
C LYS A 82 0.67 -3.90 -5.25
N PHE A 83 -0.14 -4.35 -6.21
CA PHE A 83 -0.63 -5.72 -6.20
C PHE A 83 0.44 -6.66 -6.72
N VAL A 84 0.63 -7.77 -6.04
CA VAL A 84 1.46 -8.88 -6.51
C VAL A 84 0.53 -9.88 -7.18
N ARG A 85 0.90 -10.31 -8.38
CA ARG A 85 0.11 -11.24 -9.19
C ARG A 85 0.83 -12.56 -9.35
N GLU A 86 0.05 -13.63 -9.36
CA GLU A 86 0.53 -14.97 -9.70
C GLU A 86 -0.49 -15.56 -10.68
N ASN A 87 0.01 -16.08 -11.80
CA ASN A 87 -0.84 -16.67 -12.85
C ASN A 87 -1.96 -15.70 -13.30
N GLY A 88 -1.66 -14.41 -13.36
CA GLY A 88 -2.60 -13.38 -13.77
C GLY A 88 -3.58 -12.91 -12.72
N GLU A 89 -3.57 -13.51 -11.54
CA GLU A 89 -4.48 -13.14 -10.45
C GLU A 89 -3.77 -12.33 -9.38
N GLU A 90 -4.47 -11.36 -8.80
CA GLU A 90 -3.97 -10.57 -7.67
C GLU A 90 -3.99 -11.42 -6.42
N VAL A 91 -2.82 -11.61 -5.80
CA VAL A 91 -2.68 -12.49 -4.63
C VAL A 91 -2.65 -11.68 -3.34
N TYR A 92 -1.83 -10.62 -3.30
CA TYR A 92 -1.72 -9.77 -2.13
C TYR A 92 -1.25 -8.38 -2.51
N TYR A 93 -1.40 -7.44 -1.55
CA TYR A 93 -0.94 -6.06 -1.69
C TYR A 93 0.41 -5.90 -0.99
N PHE A 94 1.42 -5.43 -1.72
CA PHE A 94 2.78 -5.31 -1.22
C PHE A 94 3.12 -3.85 -0.98
N LEU A 95 3.42 -3.50 0.27
CA LEU A 95 3.75 -2.14 0.67
C LEU A 95 5.24 -1.91 0.52
N VAL A 96 5.62 -1.05 -0.41
CA VAL A 96 7.02 -0.74 -0.68
C VAL A 96 7.52 0.44 0.16
N SER A 97 6.60 1.25 0.71
CA SER A 97 6.93 2.35 1.60
C SER A 97 5.77 2.60 2.56
N SER A 98 6.06 2.86 3.83
CA SER A 98 5.05 3.11 4.86
C SER A 98 5.67 3.96 5.96
N LYS A 99 5.18 5.20 6.13
CA LYS A 99 5.76 6.13 7.08
C LYS A 99 4.77 7.22 7.46
N LYS A 100 5.08 8.00 8.49
CA LYS A 100 4.30 9.19 8.82
C LYS A 100 4.29 10.14 7.62
N ALA A 101 3.13 10.70 7.33
CA ALA A 101 3.02 11.75 6.32
C ALA A 101 3.69 13.02 6.85
N ARG A 102 4.44 13.68 5.98
CA ARG A 102 5.18 14.91 6.33
C ARG A 102 4.86 16.03 5.37
#